data_1d1ba0ce6f3abb700aa2142c35d943ca
#
_entry.id   1d1ba0ce6f3abb700aa2142c35d943ca
#
_cell.length_a   1.000
_cell.length_b   1.000
_cell.length_c   1.000
_cell.angle_alpha   90.00
_cell.angle_beta   90.00
_cell.angle_gamma   90.00
#
_symmetry.space_group_name_H-M   'P 1'
#
loop_
_entity.id
_entity.type
_entity.pdbx_description
1 polymer ?
#
loop_
_entity_poly.entity_id
_entity_poly.type
_entity_poly.pdbx_seq_one_letter_code
_entity_poly.pdbx_strand_id
1 'polypeptide(L)'
;RWDPWCTISGYHGVTSVVLGNCGFGFAPVAKEFRERSMLTMTRTEAIPFDSMKEGMDWDWETIPEYLDSLDRIPKGVNVIQYMPTASLMTYVMGLEKAKAGEPASDSERKEMARLLHEGMDAGLCGFSIQRLGPDSVQADYDGSPMVTDIMCDDDILNLAEVLAERDDGFIQITQGTGDIRADIAFLEILAEAAQRPILHNVVAPARQDPEVHRRPLRWIDGCREKGLPIYAQCGTGRAGFAFTLEHWNLYDASPAWRAVTTGTKEEKIEKMRDPELRQALMAEAEEADRRLQVIQAGVGGNPKSLVVQGVNRQADLQEFVGKSVGDIAEAEGKHHIEVMLDLSLRGDLNVEFLGPDKGSNAEFMAEMMNE
;
A
#
# COMPACT_ATOMS: atom_id res chain seq x y z
N ARG A 1 -13.61 2.13 -12.03
CA ARG A 1 -14.96 2.20 -12.62
C ARG A 1 -15.47 3.63 -12.80
N TRP A 2 -15.17 4.58 -11.91
CA TRP A 2 -15.61 5.98 -12.04
C TRP A 2 -14.93 6.72 -13.21
N ASP A 3 -13.69 6.35 -13.57
CA ASP A 3 -13.01 6.79 -14.81
C ASP A 3 -12.45 5.57 -15.57
N PRO A 4 -13.30 4.81 -16.27
CA PRO A 4 -12.87 3.64 -17.03
C PRO A 4 -11.98 3.98 -18.22
N TRP A 5 -11.96 5.24 -18.62
CA TRP A 5 -11.09 5.72 -19.69
C TRP A 5 -9.63 5.85 -19.26
N CYS A 6 -9.33 5.81 -17.96
CA CYS A 6 -8.02 6.09 -17.40
C CYS A 6 -7.44 7.39 -18.00
N THR A 7 -8.24 8.44 -17.96
CA THR A 7 -8.01 9.71 -18.68
C THR A 7 -6.64 10.30 -18.39
N ILE A 8 -6.25 10.37 -17.10
CA ILE A 8 -4.95 10.92 -16.69
C ILE A 8 -3.82 10.06 -17.27
N SER A 9 -3.91 8.73 -17.18
CA SER A 9 -2.90 7.84 -17.76
C SER A 9 -2.76 8.04 -19.26
N GLY A 10 -3.90 8.18 -19.96
CA GLY A 10 -3.94 8.43 -21.42
C GLY A 10 -3.26 9.75 -21.79
N TYR A 11 -3.41 10.82 -21.01
CA TYR A 11 -2.70 12.10 -21.24
C TYR A 11 -1.18 11.97 -21.12
N HIS A 12 -0.68 11.01 -20.36
CA HIS A 12 0.75 10.69 -20.28
C HIS A 12 1.23 9.66 -21.30
N GLY A 13 0.39 9.31 -22.28
CA GLY A 13 0.72 8.35 -23.34
C GLY A 13 0.66 6.88 -22.90
N VAL A 14 0.09 6.59 -21.74
CA VAL A 14 -0.09 5.22 -21.25
C VAL A 14 -1.22 4.56 -22.02
N THR A 15 -0.92 3.44 -22.67
CA THR A 15 -1.87 2.65 -23.48
C THR A 15 -2.29 1.35 -22.82
N SER A 16 -1.60 0.95 -21.74
CA SER A 16 -1.90 -0.27 -21.00
C SER A 16 -1.65 -0.04 -19.50
N VAL A 17 -2.53 -0.56 -18.65
CA VAL A 17 -2.40 -0.52 -17.21
C VAL A 17 -2.48 -1.93 -16.63
N VAL A 18 -1.73 -2.19 -15.57
CA VAL A 18 -1.80 -3.45 -14.83
C VAL A 18 -2.44 -3.18 -13.48
N LEU A 19 -3.50 -3.92 -13.17
CA LEU A 19 -4.27 -3.79 -11.94
C LEU A 19 -3.85 -4.82 -10.89
N GLY A 20 -4.07 -4.49 -9.62
CA GLY A 20 -3.88 -5.41 -8.51
C GLY A 20 -2.46 -5.46 -7.98
N ASN A 21 -1.71 -4.36 -7.98
CA ASN A 21 -0.41 -4.27 -7.31
C ASN A 21 -0.51 -4.62 -5.81
N CYS A 22 0.61 -4.96 -5.21
CA CYS A 22 0.77 -5.19 -3.77
C CYS A 22 -0.07 -6.36 -3.23
N GLY A 23 -0.64 -7.19 -4.08
CA GLY A 23 -1.49 -8.31 -3.66
C GLY A 23 -2.92 -7.91 -3.27
N PHE A 24 -3.32 -6.66 -3.52
CA PHE A 24 -4.67 -6.17 -3.22
C PHE A 24 -5.59 -6.31 -4.42
N GLY A 25 -6.85 -6.67 -4.14
CA GLY A 25 -7.85 -6.80 -5.19
C GLY A 25 -9.19 -7.32 -4.69
N PHE A 26 -10.11 -7.51 -5.64
CA PHE A 26 -11.49 -7.86 -5.35
C PHE A 26 -11.91 -9.22 -5.95
N ALA A 27 -10.93 -10.04 -6.34
CA ALA A 27 -11.15 -11.41 -6.83
C ALA A 27 -9.88 -12.27 -6.64
N PRO A 28 -10.03 -13.58 -6.30
CA PRO A 28 -11.29 -14.22 -5.97
C PRO A 28 -11.84 -13.71 -4.63
N VAL A 29 -13.17 -13.69 -4.46
CA VAL A 29 -13.80 -13.22 -3.22
C VAL A 29 -15.16 -13.89 -2.99
N ALA A 30 -15.33 -14.62 -1.90
CA ALA A 30 -16.63 -15.14 -1.49
C ALA A 30 -17.59 -14.00 -1.09
N LYS A 31 -18.88 -14.20 -1.28
CA LYS A 31 -19.90 -13.14 -1.08
C LYS A 31 -19.85 -12.50 0.29
N GLU A 32 -19.62 -13.30 1.33
CA GLU A 32 -19.53 -12.86 2.72
C GLU A 32 -18.31 -11.97 3.02
N PHE A 33 -17.27 -12.01 2.18
CA PHE A 33 -16.06 -11.21 2.34
C PHE A 33 -16.00 -9.94 1.47
N ARG A 34 -17.01 -9.68 0.64
CA ARG A 34 -17.03 -8.51 -0.26
C ARG A 34 -16.95 -7.18 0.48
N GLU A 35 -17.76 -7.02 1.52
CA GLU A 35 -17.75 -5.82 2.36
C GLU A 35 -16.40 -5.63 3.05
N ARG A 36 -15.85 -6.71 3.60
CA ARG A 36 -14.55 -6.68 4.23
C ARG A 36 -13.44 -6.27 3.25
N SER A 37 -13.47 -6.77 2.02
CA SER A 37 -12.49 -6.40 0.99
C SER A 37 -12.55 -4.89 0.66
N MET A 38 -13.75 -4.30 0.64
CA MET A 38 -13.90 -2.85 0.50
C MET A 38 -13.35 -2.10 1.72
N LEU A 39 -13.62 -2.58 2.95
CA LEU A 39 -13.09 -1.96 4.16
C LEU A 39 -11.56 -1.97 4.17
N THR A 40 -10.92 -3.05 3.76
CA THR A 40 -9.47 -3.10 3.59
C THR A 40 -8.95 -1.96 2.70
N MET A 41 -9.59 -1.73 1.55
CA MET A 41 -9.20 -0.67 0.62
C MET A 41 -9.42 0.74 1.17
N THR A 42 -10.34 0.94 2.12
CA THR A 42 -10.55 2.27 2.74
C THR A 42 -9.32 2.74 3.49
N ARG A 43 -8.62 1.83 4.17
CA ARG A 43 -7.44 2.16 4.97
C ARG A 43 -6.15 2.04 4.16
N THR A 44 -6.03 1.00 3.34
CA THR A 44 -4.80 0.73 2.58
C THR A 44 -4.62 1.70 1.41
N GLU A 45 -5.70 2.05 0.72
CA GLU A 45 -5.69 2.82 -0.53
C GLU A 45 -6.48 4.15 -0.44
N ALA A 46 -6.99 4.48 0.74
CA ALA A 46 -7.81 5.69 0.98
C ALA A 46 -9.03 5.81 0.03
N ILE A 47 -9.59 4.68 -0.41
CA ILE A 47 -10.78 4.67 -1.28
C ILE A 47 -12.03 4.69 -0.40
N PRO A 48 -12.91 5.70 -0.49
CA PRO A 48 -14.11 5.77 0.33
C PRO A 48 -15.02 4.54 0.13
N PHE A 49 -15.47 3.96 1.24
CA PHE A 49 -16.30 2.75 1.24
C PHE A 49 -17.57 2.90 0.39
N ASP A 50 -18.28 4.01 0.56
CA ASP A 50 -19.52 4.29 -0.18
C ASP A 50 -19.27 4.41 -1.69
N SER A 51 -18.11 4.95 -2.09
CA SER A 51 -17.74 5.03 -3.51
C SER A 51 -17.52 3.64 -4.12
N MET A 52 -16.92 2.73 -3.37
CA MET A 52 -16.77 1.33 -3.82
C MET A 52 -18.10 0.60 -3.85
N LYS A 53 -18.93 0.79 -2.81
CA LYS A 53 -20.25 0.17 -2.71
C LYS A 53 -21.17 0.59 -3.84
N GLU A 54 -21.15 1.85 -4.23
CA GLU A 54 -21.95 2.38 -5.36
C GLU A 54 -21.35 1.99 -6.71
N GLY A 55 -20.01 1.94 -6.81
CA GLY A 55 -19.31 1.76 -8.09
C GLY A 55 -19.04 0.32 -8.50
N MET A 56 -19.27 -0.67 -7.63
CA MET A 56 -19.00 -2.08 -7.93
C MET A 56 -20.26 -2.93 -8.02
N ASP A 57 -20.48 -3.59 -9.15
CA ASP A 57 -21.65 -4.41 -9.40
C ASP A 57 -21.62 -5.77 -8.66
N TRP A 58 -20.44 -6.22 -8.27
CA TRP A 58 -20.22 -7.49 -7.56
C TRP A 58 -20.86 -8.70 -8.26
N ASP A 59 -20.78 -8.74 -9.58
CA ASP A 59 -21.29 -9.82 -10.43
C ASP A 59 -20.26 -10.95 -10.68
N TRP A 60 -19.28 -11.04 -9.79
CA TRP A 60 -18.22 -12.05 -9.79
C TRP A 60 -17.95 -12.62 -8.39
N GLU A 61 -17.33 -13.78 -8.36
CA GLU A 61 -16.70 -14.41 -7.20
C GLU A 61 -15.30 -14.90 -7.53
N THR A 62 -15.13 -15.46 -8.73
CA THR A 62 -13.88 -16.02 -9.25
C THR A 62 -13.11 -15.01 -10.11
N ILE A 63 -11.85 -15.32 -10.41
CA ILE A 63 -11.03 -14.51 -11.32
C ILE A 63 -11.59 -14.47 -12.76
N PRO A 64 -11.98 -15.60 -13.38
CA PRO A 64 -12.58 -15.54 -14.72
C PRO A 64 -13.82 -14.64 -14.78
N GLU A 65 -14.73 -14.76 -13.81
CA GLU A 65 -15.93 -13.90 -13.75
C GLU A 65 -15.56 -12.41 -13.59
N TYR A 66 -14.53 -12.12 -12.77
CA TYR A 66 -14.04 -10.75 -12.60
C TYR A 66 -13.46 -10.18 -13.90
N LEU A 67 -12.68 -10.95 -14.65
CA LEU A 67 -12.15 -10.53 -15.94
C LEU A 67 -13.27 -10.32 -16.97
N ASP A 68 -14.28 -11.19 -16.99
CA ASP A 68 -15.47 -11.02 -17.80
C ASP A 68 -16.25 -9.74 -17.42
N SER A 69 -16.34 -9.43 -16.13
CA SER A 69 -16.94 -8.18 -15.65
C SER A 69 -16.14 -6.96 -16.08
N LEU A 70 -14.81 -7.03 -16.03
CA LEU A 70 -13.95 -5.96 -16.57
C LEU A 70 -14.12 -5.79 -18.07
N ASP A 71 -14.25 -6.87 -18.84
CA ASP A 71 -14.37 -6.82 -20.30
C ASP A 71 -15.66 -6.15 -20.76
N ARG A 72 -16.73 -6.25 -19.99
CA ARG A 72 -17.99 -5.56 -20.29
C ARG A 72 -17.93 -4.04 -20.14
N ILE A 73 -16.93 -3.52 -19.43
CA ILE A 73 -16.77 -2.07 -19.22
C ILE A 73 -15.98 -1.48 -20.39
N PRO A 74 -16.50 -0.48 -21.10
CA PRO A 74 -15.72 0.27 -22.09
C PRO A 74 -14.50 0.92 -21.43
N LYS A 75 -13.31 0.70 -22.00
CA LYS A 75 -12.04 1.16 -21.43
C LYS A 75 -11.27 2.00 -22.44
N GLY A 76 -10.57 3.03 -21.97
CA GLY A 76 -9.71 3.89 -22.80
C GLY A 76 -8.29 3.36 -22.99
N VAL A 77 -7.91 2.33 -22.21
CA VAL A 77 -6.60 1.69 -22.23
C VAL A 77 -6.75 0.17 -22.19
N ASN A 78 -5.73 -0.56 -22.58
CA ASN A 78 -5.68 -2.00 -22.31
C ASN A 78 -5.52 -2.23 -20.82
N VAL A 79 -6.22 -3.22 -20.30
CA VAL A 79 -6.18 -3.60 -18.88
C VAL A 79 -5.64 -5.01 -18.74
N ILE A 80 -4.66 -5.18 -17.89
CA ILE A 80 -4.07 -6.46 -17.52
C ILE A 80 -4.23 -6.59 -16.00
N GLN A 81 -4.36 -7.80 -15.48
CA GLN A 81 -4.63 -8.05 -14.06
C GLN A 81 -3.63 -9.06 -13.49
N TYR A 82 -3.14 -8.80 -12.26
CA TYR A 82 -2.47 -9.79 -11.43
C TYR A 82 -3.48 -10.63 -10.65
N MET A 83 -3.09 -11.84 -10.25
CA MET A 83 -3.71 -12.53 -9.13
C MET A 83 -3.37 -11.78 -7.83
N PRO A 84 -4.35 -11.18 -7.12
CA PRO A 84 -4.08 -10.53 -5.85
C PRO A 84 -3.90 -11.58 -4.76
N THR A 85 -2.68 -11.74 -4.24
CA THR A 85 -2.36 -12.84 -3.32
C THR A 85 -3.12 -12.75 -2.00
N ALA A 86 -3.41 -11.53 -1.49
CA ALA A 86 -4.21 -11.37 -0.27
C ALA A 86 -5.64 -11.92 -0.44
N SER A 87 -6.26 -11.66 -1.59
CA SER A 87 -7.59 -12.21 -1.91
C SER A 87 -7.54 -13.73 -2.08
N LEU A 88 -6.53 -14.25 -2.79
CA LEU A 88 -6.35 -15.67 -2.99
C LEU A 88 -6.19 -16.43 -1.67
N MET A 89 -5.32 -15.95 -0.76
CA MET A 89 -5.12 -16.54 0.56
C MET A 89 -6.41 -16.58 1.38
N THR A 90 -7.11 -15.44 1.45
CA THR A 90 -8.35 -15.33 2.20
C THR A 90 -9.43 -16.26 1.65
N TYR A 91 -9.49 -16.41 0.32
CA TYR A 91 -10.45 -17.26 -0.36
C TYR A 91 -10.20 -18.76 -0.09
N VAL A 92 -8.94 -19.19 -0.08
CA VAL A 92 -8.56 -20.60 0.05
C VAL A 92 -8.38 -21.04 1.50
N MET A 93 -7.67 -20.25 2.30
CA MET A 93 -7.31 -20.61 3.69
C MET A 93 -8.36 -20.15 4.70
N GLY A 94 -9.23 -19.22 4.31
CA GLY A 94 -10.09 -18.49 5.23
C GLY A 94 -9.34 -17.35 5.94
N LEU A 95 -10.11 -16.33 6.33
CA LEU A 95 -9.56 -15.10 6.89
C LEU A 95 -8.80 -15.31 8.21
N GLU A 96 -9.38 -16.07 9.14
CA GLU A 96 -8.81 -16.30 10.47
C GLU A 96 -7.41 -16.93 10.39
N LYS A 97 -7.28 -17.99 9.60
CA LYS A 97 -6.01 -18.69 9.41
C LYS A 97 -4.98 -17.79 8.72
N ALA A 98 -5.38 -17.10 7.66
CA ALA A 98 -4.50 -16.18 6.93
C ALA A 98 -4.01 -15.02 7.81
N LYS A 99 -4.89 -14.46 8.66
CA LYS A 99 -4.56 -13.41 9.64
C LYS A 99 -3.71 -13.89 10.80
N ALA A 100 -3.75 -15.17 11.12
CA ALA A 100 -2.86 -15.76 12.12
C ALA A 100 -1.43 -15.99 11.59
N GLY A 101 -1.18 -15.77 10.29
CA GLY A 101 0.12 -16.07 9.66
C GLY A 101 0.46 -17.56 9.65
N GLU A 102 -0.56 -18.42 9.73
CA GLU A 102 -0.36 -19.85 9.67
C GLU A 102 0.02 -20.30 8.25
N PRO A 103 0.98 -21.23 8.09
CA PRO A 103 1.32 -21.74 6.78
C PRO A 103 0.13 -22.48 6.15
N ALA A 104 0.01 -22.40 4.84
CA ALA A 104 -0.96 -23.16 4.09
C ALA A 104 -0.66 -24.68 4.20
N SER A 105 -1.70 -25.49 4.31
CA SER A 105 -1.60 -26.94 4.17
C SER A 105 -1.30 -27.33 2.72
N ASP A 106 -0.85 -28.55 2.49
CA ASP A 106 -0.59 -29.07 1.13
C ASP A 106 -1.83 -28.99 0.23
N SER A 107 -3.03 -29.18 0.78
CA SER A 107 -4.27 -29.06 0.02
C SER A 107 -4.59 -27.60 -0.34
N GLU A 108 -4.32 -26.66 0.56
CA GLU A 108 -4.51 -25.21 0.31
C GLU A 108 -3.47 -24.69 -0.69
N ARG A 109 -2.20 -25.10 -0.59
CA ARG A 109 -1.16 -24.78 -1.59
C ARG A 109 -1.55 -25.27 -2.99
N LYS A 110 -2.03 -26.51 -3.09
CA LYS A 110 -2.53 -27.08 -4.36
C LYS A 110 -3.72 -26.29 -4.91
N GLU A 111 -4.63 -25.87 -4.04
CA GLU A 111 -5.79 -25.09 -4.49
C GLU A 111 -5.38 -23.67 -4.90
N MET A 112 -4.50 -23.01 -4.16
CA MET A 112 -3.95 -21.70 -4.58
C MET A 112 -3.22 -21.79 -5.93
N ALA A 113 -2.41 -22.84 -6.12
CA ALA A 113 -1.73 -23.09 -7.40
C ALA A 113 -2.75 -23.32 -8.54
N ARG A 114 -3.78 -24.16 -8.29
CA ARG A 114 -4.84 -24.43 -9.28
C ARG A 114 -5.58 -23.15 -9.70
N LEU A 115 -5.93 -22.30 -8.71
CA LEU A 115 -6.62 -21.03 -8.99
C LEU A 115 -5.72 -20.04 -9.73
N LEU A 116 -4.41 -20.04 -9.46
CA LEU A 116 -3.47 -19.23 -10.24
C LEU A 116 -3.36 -19.73 -11.68
N HIS A 117 -3.27 -21.06 -11.90
CA HIS A 117 -3.31 -21.64 -13.24
C HIS A 117 -4.60 -21.24 -14.00
N GLU A 118 -5.76 -21.40 -13.35
CA GLU A 118 -7.07 -21.00 -13.93
C GLU A 118 -7.11 -19.52 -14.27
N GLY A 119 -6.60 -18.67 -13.38
CA GLY A 119 -6.51 -17.22 -13.60
C GLY A 119 -5.59 -16.87 -14.76
N MET A 120 -4.44 -17.53 -14.89
CA MET A 120 -3.51 -17.35 -16.01
C MET A 120 -4.14 -17.79 -17.33
N ASP A 121 -4.90 -18.88 -17.35
CA ASP A 121 -5.64 -19.34 -18.52
C ASP A 121 -6.75 -18.34 -18.92
N ALA A 122 -7.33 -17.63 -17.95
CA ALA A 122 -8.32 -16.59 -18.19
C ALA A 122 -7.70 -15.23 -18.60
N GLY A 123 -6.38 -15.03 -18.48
CA GLY A 123 -5.68 -13.83 -18.96
C GLY A 123 -4.97 -13.00 -17.88
N LEU A 124 -4.75 -13.54 -16.69
CA LEU A 124 -3.85 -12.88 -15.73
C LEU A 124 -2.41 -12.84 -16.24
N CYS A 125 -1.64 -11.86 -15.77
CA CYS A 125 -0.23 -11.70 -16.13
C CYS A 125 0.75 -12.23 -15.07
N GLY A 126 0.27 -12.95 -14.07
CA GLY A 126 1.05 -13.42 -12.93
C GLY A 126 0.37 -13.09 -11.61
N PHE A 127 1.15 -12.90 -10.55
CA PHE A 127 0.59 -12.50 -9.25
C PHE A 127 1.33 -11.30 -8.64
N SER A 128 0.67 -10.66 -7.70
CA SER A 128 1.24 -9.54 -6.94
C SER A 128 1.16 -9.81 -5.43
N ILE A 129 2.11 -9.27 -4.68
CA ILE A 129 2.20 -9.45 -3.24
C ILE A 129 2.83 -8.24 -2.56
N GLN A 130 2.34 -7.90 -1.36
CA GLN A 130 3.02 -7.04 -0.41
C GLN A 130 3.63 -7.88 0.69
N ARG A 131 4.86 -7.53 1.10
CA ARG A 131 5.60 -8.18 2.19
C ARG A 131 6.34 -7.13 3.00
N LEU A 132 5.60 -6.41 3.86
CA LEU A 132 6.14 -5.33 4.70
C LEU A 132 6.34 -5.74 6.16
N GLY A 133 6.00 -6.98 6.50
CA GLY A 133 6.11 -7.49 7.87
C GLY A 133 4.96 -7.04 8.78
N PRO A 134 5.00 -7.47 10.06
CA PRO A 134 3.89 -7.25 11.00
C PRO A 134 3.67 -5.79 11.38
N ASP A 135 4.69 -4.92 11.20
CA ASP A 135 4.63 -3.50 11.50
C ASP A 135 4.43 -2.64 10.23
N SER A 136 3.74 -3.20 9.25
CA SER A 136 3.46 -2.55 7.98
C SER A 136 2.81 -1.17 8.14
N VAL A 137 3.27 -0.21 7.33
CA VAL A 137 2.64 1.13 7.21
C VAL A 137 1.29 1.08 6.50
N GLN A 138 0.99 -0.02 5.80
CA GLN A 138 -0.27 -0.26 5.13
C GLN A 138 -1.04 -1.37 5.84
N ALA A 139 -1.41 -1.13 7.10
CA ALA A 139 -2.22 -2.07 7.86
C ALA A 139 -3.62 -2.25 7.26
N ASP A 140 -4.26 -3.37 7.58
CA ASP A 140 -5.66 -3.62 7.25
C ASP A 140 -6.60 -2.63 7.98
N TYR A 141 -7.87 -2.57 7.61
CA TYR A 141 -8.82 -1.60 8.16
C TYR A 141 -8.98 -1.67 9.69
N ASP A 142 -8.73 -2.82 10.28
CA ASP A 142 -8.76 -3.06 11.73
C ASP A 142 -7.42 -2.78 12.44
N GLY A 143 -6.42 -2.31 11.70
CA GLY A 143 -5.07 -2.02 12.20
C GLY A 143 -4.16 -3.24 12.34
N SER A 144 -4.64 -4.44 12.03
CA SER A 144 -3.81 -5.66 11.96
C SER A 144 -2.97 -5.68 10.66
N PRO A 145 -1.87 -6.47 10.59
CA PRO A 145 -1.13 -6.63 9.35
C PRO A 145 -2.00 -7.17 8.22
N MET A 146 -1.67 -6.83 6.98
CA MET A 146 -2.25 -7.53 5.82
C MET A 146 -1.85 -9.00 5.85
N VAL A 147 -2.70 -9.88 5.33
CA VAL A 147 -2.43 -11.33 5.33
C VAL A 147 -1.11 -11.67 4.63
N THR A 148 -0.76 -10.95 3.60
CA THR A 148 0.48 -11.14 2.85
C THR A 148 1.73 -10.63 3.56
N ASP A 149 1.61 -9.64 4.46
CA ASP A 149 2.73 -9.11 5.23
C ASP A 149 3.32 -10.15 6.20
N ILE A 150 2.52 -11.14 6.59
CA ILE A 150 2.86 -12.22 7.53
C ILE A 150 2.77 -13.61 6.89
N MET A 151 2.63 -13.68 5.56
CA MET A 151 2.57 -14.91 4.79
C MET A 151 3.88 -15.70 4.89
N CYS A 152 3.79 -17.03 4.95
CA CYS A 152 4.94 -17.91 4.94
C CYS A 152 5.67 -17.86 3.59
N ASP A 153 7.01 -17.83 3.62
CA ASP A 153 7.85 -17.79 2.42
C ASP A 153 7.58 -18.97 1.48
N ASP A 154 7.38 -20.18 2.03
CA ASP A 154 7.08 -21.38 1.23
C ASP A 154 5.77 -21.27 0.46
N ASP A 155 4.78 -20.54 0.97
CA ASP A 155 3.51 -20.34 0.29
C ASP A 155 3.66 -19.38 -0.90
N ILE A 156 4.56 -18.40 -0.79
CA ILE A 156 4.91 -17.50 -1.90
C ILE A 156 5.69 -18.29 -2.97
N LEU A 157 6.65 -19.10 -2.56
CA LEU A 157 7.45 -19.93 -3.47
C LEU A 157 6.58 -20.93 -4.23
N ASN A 158 5.59 -21.54 -3.58
CA ASN A 158 4.62 -22.39 -4.26
C ASN A 158 3.86 -21.70 -5.41
N LEU A 159 3.52 -20.40 -5.26
CA LEU A 159 2.93 -19.63 -6.36
C LEU A 159 3.96 -19.28 -7.44
N ALA A 160 5.21 -19.05 -7.07
CA ALA A 160 6.28 -18.80 -8.01
C ALA A 160 6.57 -20.01 -8.91
N GLU A 161 6.51 -21.22 -8.36
CA GLU A 161 6.66 -22.48 -9.10
C GLU A 161 5.61 -22.63 -10.20
N VAL A 162 4.37 -22.17 -9.98
CA VAL A 162 3.31 -22.16 -11.01
C VAL A 162 3.74 -21.36 -12.24
N LEU A 163 4.37 -20.20 -12.05
CA LEU A 163 4.84 -19.39 -13.17
C LEU A 163 6.03 -20.03 -13.88
N ALA A 164 6.93 -20.70 -13.14
CA ALA A 164 8.04 -21.45 -13.70
C ALA A 164 7.55 -22.64 -14.55
N GLU A 165 6.57 -23.42 -14.06
CA GLU A 165 5.96 -24.54 -14.79
C GLU A 165 5.29 -24.08 -16.09
N ARG A 166 4.68 -22.91 -16.09
CA ARG A 166 4.00 -22.34 -17.26
C ARG A 166 4.95 -21.67 -18.24
N ASP A 167 6.15 -21.33 -17.81
CA ASP A 167 7.07 -20.43 -18.52
C ASP A 167 6.39 -19.13 -19.00
N ASP A 168 5.48 -18.59 -18.16
CA ASP A 168 4.65 -17.44 -18.49
C ASP A 168 4.42 -16.54 -17.24
N GLY A 169 4.09 -15.26 -17.51
CA GLY A 169 3.77 -14.28 -16.47
C GLY A 169 4.97 -13.66 -15.76
N PHE A 170 4.70 -12.87 -14.74
CA PHE A 170 5.67 -12.18 -13.91
C PHE A 170 5.11 -11.86 -12.52
N ILE A 171 5.99 -11.54 -11.59
CA ILE A 171 5.63 -11.23 -10.20
C ILE A 171 5.83 -9.75 -9.92
N GLN A 172 4.86 -9.08 -9.31
CA GLN A 172 5.05 -7.78 -8.70
C GLN A 172 5.14 -7.96 -7.19
N ILE A 173 6.20 -7.44 -6.58
CA ILE A 173 6.39 -7.51 -5.14
C ILE A 173 6.74 -6.15 -4.54
N THR A 174 5.97 -5.76 -3.51
CA THR A 174 6.30 -4.63 -2.64
C THR A 174 6.88 -5.19 -1.37
N GLN A 175 8.18 -5.00 -1.15
CA GLN A 175 8.87 -5.61 -0.04
C GLN A 175 9.70 -4.61 0.76
N GLY A 176 9.66 -4.74 2.09
CA GLY A 176 10.38 -3.92 3.02
C GLY A 176 10.08 -4.31 4.46
N THR A 177 10.60 -5.46 4.93
CA THR A 177 10.35 -5.97 6.29
C THR A 177 11.18 -5.24 7.37
N GLY A 178 12.08 -4.35 6.96
CA GLY A 178 13.05 -3.70 7.84
C GLY A 178 14.41 -4.42 7.92
N ASP A 179 14.50 -5.68 7.51
CA ASP A 179 15.76 -6.40 7.33
C ASP A 179 16.14 -6.47 5.84
N ILE A 180 16.86 -5.47 5.37
CA ILE A 180 17.28 -5.34 3.96
C ILE A 180 18.04 -6.59 3.48
N ARG A 181 18.81 -7.27 4.35
CA ARG A 181 19.58 -8.44 3.94
C ARG A 181 18.68 -9.65 3.72
N ALA A 182 17.74 -9.88 4.63
CA ALA A 182 16.75 -10.93 4.49
C ALA A 182 15.84 -10.65 3.27
N ASP A 183 15.45 -9.40 3.07
CA ASP A 183 14.63 -8.98 1.92
C ASP A 183 15.32 -9.27 0.59
N ILE A 184 16.59 -8.89 0.44
CA ILE A 184 17.40 -9.16 -0.76
C ILE A 184 17.55 -10.67 -0.99
N ALA A 185 17.90 -11.43 0.06
CA ALA A 185 18.06 -12.88 -0.05
C ALA A 185 16.76 -13.57 -0.50
N PHE A 186 15.63 -13.14 0.05
CA PHE A 186 14.33 -13.69 -0.36
C PHE A 186 13.99 -13.36 -1.82
N LEU A 187 14.26 -12.15 -2.29
CA LEU A 187 14.01 -11.76 -3.69
C LEU A 187 14.87 -12.59 -4.68
N GLU A 188 16.12 -12.89 -4.33
CA GLU A 188 16.99 -13.76 -5.15
C GLU A 188 16.43 -15.19 -5.18
N ILE A 189 16.01 -15.76 -4.03
CA ILE A 189 15.37 -17.08 -3.95
C ILE A 189 14.05 -17.11 -4.75
N LEU A 190 13.24 -16.07 -4.64
CA LEU A 190 11.98 -15.98 -5.38
C LEU A 190 12.23 -15.93 -6.89
N ALA A 191 13.26 -15.20 -7.35
CA ALA A 191 13.64 -15.14 -8.75
C ALA A 191 14.15 -16.48 -9.29
N GLU A 192 14.92 -17.23 -8.48
CA GLU A 192 15.37 -18.58 -8.81
C GLU A 192 14.19 -19.56 -8.92
N ALA A 193 13.23 -19.50 -7.99
CA ALA A 193 12.05 -20.37 -7.98
C ALA A 193 11.11 -20.06 -9.16
N ALA A 194 10.82 -18.78 -9.40
CA ALA A 194 9.88 -18.37 -10.43
C ALA A 194 10.43 -18.53 -11.84
N GLN A 195 11.76 -18.37 -12.04
CA GLN A 195 12.41 -18.28 -13.37
C GLN A 195 11.71 -17.27 -14.30
N ARG A 196 10.99 -16.31 -13.74
CA ARG A 196 10.19 -15.29 -14.43
C ARG A 196 10.51 -13.90 -13.89
N PRO A 197 10.21 -12.84 -14.67
CA PRO A 197 10.48 -11.47 -14.23
C PRO A 197 9.84 -11.13 -12.89
N ILE A 198 10.60 -10.44 -12.04
CA ILE A 198 10.13 -9.86 -10.78
C ILE A 198 10.21 -8.34 -10.90
N LEU A 199 9.10 -7.66 -10.69
CA LEU A 199 9.02 -6.22 -10.55
C LEU A 199 9.08 -5.86 -9.07
N HIS A 200 10.26 -5.41 -8.62
CA HIS A 200 10.48 -4.98 -7.24
C HIS A 200 10.00 -3.53 -7.05
N ASN A 201 8.99 -3.34 -6.25
CA ASN A 201 8.42 -2.04 -5.90
C ASN A 201 8.93 -1.62 -4.49
N VAL A 202 9.42 -0.44 -4.28
CA VAL A 202 9.65 0.66 -5.20
C VAL A 202 11.08 1.16 -5.06
N VAL A 203 11.72 1.46 -6.16
CA VAL A 203 12.97 2.22 -6.15
C VAL A 203 12.63 3.68 -6.42
N ALA A 204 12.99 4.55 -5.49
CA ALA A 204 12.73 5.99 -5.59
C ALA A 204 13.92 6.78 -5.05
N PRO A 205 14.25 7.94 -5.65
CA PRO A 205 15.35 8.76 -5.18
C PRO A 205 14.98 9.48 -3.88
N ALA A 206 15.93 9.61 -2.96
CA ALA A 206 15.78 10.50 -1.82
C ALA A 206 16.35 11.89 -2.14
N ARG A 207 15.80 12.92 -1.49
CA ARG A 207 16.15 14.32 -1.79
C ARG A 207 17.63 14.66 -1.64
N GLN A 208 18.32 14.06 -0.68
CA GLN A 208 19.69 14.43 -0.28
C GLN A 208 20.69 13.26 -0.32
N ASP A 209 20.21 12.02 -0.43
CA ASP A 209 21.07 10.83 -0.44
C ASP A 209 20.83 10.02 -1.72
N PRO A 210 21.74 10.14 -2.71
CA PRO A 210 21.64 9.38 -3.95
C PRO A 210 21.82 7.87 -3.75
N GLU A 211 22.42 7.44 -2.65
CA GLU A 211 22.63 6.02 -2.39
C GLU A 211 21.33 5.26 -2.13
N VAL A 212 20.24 5.97 -1.79
CA VAL A 212 18.91 5.36 -1.59
C VAL A 212 18.41 4.65 -2.85
N HIS A 213 18.63 5.22 -4.04
CA HIS A 213 18.28 4.57 -5.31
C HIS A 213 19.46 3.83 -5.95
N ARG A 214 20.70 4.31 -5.80
CA ARG A 214 21.87 3.68 -6.43
C ARG A 214 22.19 2.29 -5.88
N ARG A 215 22.01 2.06 -4.55
CA ARG A 215 22.27 0.74 -3.94
C ARG A 215 21.37 -0.36 -4.48
N PRO A 216 20.01 -0.19 -4.48
CA PRO A 216 19.14 -1.21 -5.07
C PRO A 216 19.39 -1.39 -6.57
N LEU A 217 19.69 -0.33 -7.34
CA LEU A 217 20.01 -0.48 -8.77
C LEU A 217 21.27 -1.32 -8.98
N ARG A 218 22.37 -1.03 -8.26
CA ARG A 218 23.59 -1.87 -8.33
C ARG A 218 23.35 -3.33 -7.93
N TRP A 219 22.48 -3.58 -6.94
CA TRP A 219 22.11 -4.94 -6.59
C TRP A 219 21.31 -5.61 -7.72
N ILE A 220 20.37 -4.92 -8.35
CA ILE A 220 19.59 -5.41 -9.50
C ILE A 220 20.52 -5.74 -10.68
N ASP A 221 21.53 -4.91 -10.95
CA ASP A 221 22.54 -5.20 -11.98
C ASP A 221 23.30 -6.49 -11.65
N GLY A 222 23.72 -6.65 -10.40
CA GLY A 222 24.35 -7.89 -9.94
C GLY A 222 23.42 -9.11 -10.05
N CYS A 223 22.11 -8.96 -9.87
CA CYS A 223 21.13 -10.01 -10.11
C CYS A 223 21.05 -10.37 -11.60
N ARG A 224 21.04 -9.35 -12.48
CA ARG A 224 21.05 -9.55 -13.93
C ARG A 224 22.28 -10.32 -14.40
N GLU A 225 23.47 -10.01 -13.85
CA GLU A 225 24.71 -10.75 -14.13
C GLU A 225 24.63 -12.22 -13.69
N LYS A 226 23.88 -12.53 -12.64
CA LYS A 226 23.59 -13.88 -12.18
C LYS A 226 22.49 -14.60 -12.99
N GLY A 227 21.84 -13.89 -13.94
CA GLY A 227 20.72 -14.42 -14.70
C GLY A 227 19.38 -14.38 -13.95
N LEU A 228 19.28 -13.62 -12.85
CA LEU A 228 18.05 -13.43 -12.10
C LEU A 228 17.27 -12.23 -12.68
N PRO A 229 16.07 -12.43 -13.23
CA PRO A 229 15.32 -11.39 -13.94
C PRO A 229 14.55 -10.46 -12.98
N ILE A 230 15.29 -9.72 -12.14
CA ILE A 230 14.72 -8.73 -11.23
C ILE A 230 14.81 -7.34 -11.86
N TYR A 231 13.70 -6.59 -11.82
CA TYR A 231 13.58 -5.26 -12.38
C TYR A 231 13.04 -4.28 -11.33
N ALA A 232 13.52 -3.04 -11.36
CA ALA A 232 13.00 -1.98 -10.51
C ALA A 232 11.68 -1.44 -11.05
N GLN A 233 10.68 -1.34 -10.18
CA GLN A 233 9.54 -0.47 -10.41
C GLN A 233 9.86 0.89 -9.80
N CYS A 234 10.13 1.88 -10.66
CA CYS A 234 10.65 3.17 -10.25
C CYS A 234 9.55 4.21 -10.02
N GLY A 235 9.67 5.00 -8.96
CA GLY A 235 8.87 6.19 -8.76
C GLY A 235 9.35 7.32 -9.66
N THR A 236 8.58 7.65 -10.71
CA THR A 236 8.98 8.62 -11.76
C THR A 236 8.34 10.00 -11.60
N GLY A 237 7.59 10.23 -10.53
CA GLY A 237 6.88 11.47 -10.27
C GLY A 237 7.10 11.99 -8.85
N ARG A 238 6.69 13.23 -8.63
CA ARG A 238 6.59 13.77 -7.28
C ARG A 238 5.43 13.08 -6.57
N ALA A 239 5.69 12.50 -5.42
CA ALA A 239 4.69 11.83 -4.61
C ALA A 239 4.46 12.60 -3.31
N GLY A 240 3.23 12.95 -3.04
CA GLY A 240 2.75 13.43 -1.76
C GLY A 240 1.59 12.55 -1.31
N PHE A 241 1.38 12.47 -0.01
CA PHE A 241 0.28 11.71 0.56
C PHE A 241 -0.71 12.66 1.22
N ALA A 242 -1.93 12.71 0.69
CA ALA A 242 -3.04 13.42 1.32
C ALA A 242 -3.92 12.41 2.06
N PHE A 243 -4.29 12.73 3.29
CA PHE A 243 -5.11 11.85 4.13
C PHE A 243 -5.92 12.63 5.15
N THR A 244 -6.96 11.99 5.66
CA THR A 244 -7.75 12.44 6.80
C THR A 244 -7.62 11.42 7.94
N LEU A 245 -7.90 11.80 9.18
CA LEU A 245 -7.92 10.83 10.27
C LEU A 245 -9.22 9.99 10.31
N GLU A 246 -10.16 10.24 9.42
CA GLU A 246 -11.34 9.38 9.27
C GLU A 246 -10.99 8.03 8.66
N HIS A 247 -10.12 8.02 7.65
CA HIS A 247 -9.77 6.82 6.89
C HIS A 247 -8.32 6.40 7.15
N TRP A 248 -7.52 6.39 6.10
CA TRP A 248 -6.12 6.05 6.16
C TRP A 248 -5.26 7.21 6.70
N ASN A 249 -4.13 6.90 7.33
CA ASN A 249 -3.12 7.91 7.72
C ASN A 249 -1.70 7.34 7.64
N LEU A 250 -0.71 8.24 7.58
CA LEU A 250 0.70 7.90 7.42
C LEU A 250 1.35 7.23 8.65
N TYR A 251 0.63 7.14 9.75
CA TYR A 251 1.17 6.71 11.05
C TYR A 251 0.63 5.35 11.50
N ASP A 252 -0.07 4.64 10.61
CA ASP A 252 -0.73 3.37 10.94
C ASP A 252 0.22 2.23 11.36
N ALA A 253 1.52 2.34 11.07
CA ALA A 253 2.53 1.44 11.61
C ALA A 253 2.71 1.57 13.14
N SER A 254 2.35 2.74 13.72
CA SER A 254 2.49 2.98 15.15
C SER A 254 1.35 2.37 15.97
N PRO A 255 1.65 1.59 17.03
CA PRO A 255 0.62 1.09 17.94
C PRO A 255 -0.19 2.20 18.62
N ALA A 256 0.43 3.33 18.99
CA ALA A 256 -0.26 4.45 19.61
C ALA A 256 -1.24 5.11 18.63
N TRP A 257 -0.85 5.30 17.37
CA TRP A 257 -1.75 5.81 16.35
C TRP A 257 -2.88 4.83 16.05
N ARG A 258 -2.61 3.54 15.88
CA ARG A 258 -3.65 2.52 15.70
C ARG A 258 -4.67 2.52 16.82
N ALA A 259 -4.24 2.70 18.08
CA ALA A 259 -5.15 2.79 19.21
C ALA A 259 -6.17 3.93 19.07
N VAL A 260 -5.80 5.03 18.42
CA VAL A 260 -6.64 6.23 18.25
C VAL A 260 -7.42 6.21 16.92
N THR A 261 -6.83 5.71 15.86
CA THR A 261 -7.35 5.83 14.47
C THR A 261 -8.10 4.61 13.96
N THR A 262 -8.28 3.55 14.77
CA THR A 262 -9.09 2.37 14.42
C THR A 262 -10.48 2.43 15.04
N GLY A 263 -11.46 1.76 14.43
CA GLY A 263 -12.85 1.70 14.86
C GLY A 263 -13.79 2.58 14.03
N THR A 264 -15.03 2.76 14.52
CA THR A 264 -16.00 3.65 13.90
C THR A 264 -15.56 5.12 14.02
N LYS A 265 -16.18 6.00 13.27
CA LYS A 265 -15.92 7.45 13.34
C LYS A 265 -16.15 8.00 14.75
N GLU A 266 -17.24 7.58 15.38
CA GLU A 266 -17.61 7.98 16.74
C GLU A 266 -16.56 7.52 17.77
N GLU A 267 -16.13 6.25 17.67
CA GLU A 267 -15.08 5.71 18.53
C GLU A 267 -13.75 6.45 18.34
N LYS A 268 -13.37 6.78 17.11
CA LYS A 268 -12.17 7.59 16.84
C LYS A 268 -12.26 8.97 17.46
N ILE A 269 -13.42 9.64 17.35
CA ILE A 269 -13.66 10.96 17.94
C ILE A 269 -13.51 10.90 19.48
N GLU A 270 -14.06 9.86 20.13
CA GLU A 270 -13.92 9.67 21.57
C GLU A 270 -12.45 9.45 21.98
N LYS A 271 -11.76 8.54 21.28
CA LYS A 271 -10.34 8.24 21.48
C LYS A 271 -9.43 9.47 21.29
N MET A 272 -9.70 10.30 20.27
CA MET A 272 -8.96 11.53 20.01
C MET A 272 -9.18 12.61 21.09
N ARG A 273 -10.24 12.50 21.89
CA ARG A 273 -10.51 13.38 23.04
C ARG A 273 -9.88 12.88 24.33
N ASP A 274 -9.50 11.61 24.38
CA ASP A 274 -8.93 10.98 25.57
C ASP A 274 -7.55 11.57 25.90
N PRO A 275 -7.35 12.17 27.09
CA PRO A 275 -6.09 12.79 27.45
C PRO A 275 -4.91 11.81 27.54
N GLU A 276 -5.15 10.56 27.96
CA GLU A 276 -4.09 9.55 28.09
C GLU A 276 -3.60 9.11 26.71
N LEU A 277 -4.52 8.89 25.77
CA LEU A 277 -4.18 8.55 24.39
C LEU A 277 -3.46 9.71 23.69
N ARG A 278 -3.88 10.97 23.90
CA ARG A 278 -3.17 12.15 23.40
C ARG A 278 -1.75 12.23 23.94
N GLN A 279 -1.57 11.98 25.24
CA GLN A 279 -0.26 11.99 25.86
C GLN A 279 0.65 10.89 25.30
N ALA A 280 0.11 9.70 25.05
CA ALA A 280 0.85 8.60 24.41
C ALA A 280 1.33 8.98 23.00
N LEU A 281 0.47 9.60 22.18
CA LEU A 281 0.83 10.10 20.86
C LEU A 281 1.91 11.19 20.92
N MET A 282 1.82 12.13 21.83
CA MET A 282 2.83 13.18 22.00
C MET A 282 4.17 12.59 22.42
N ALA A 283 4.19 11.65 23.37
CA ALA A 283 5.40 10.98 23.83
C ALA A 283 6.06 10.18 22.69
N GLU A 284 5.27 9.49 21.86
CA GLU A 284 5.78 8.78 20.71
C GLU A 284 6.36 9.74 19.65
N ALA A 285 5.70 10.87 19.39
CA ALA A 285 6.19 11.88 18.47
C ALA A 285 7.53 12.48 18.92
N GLU A 286 7.71 12.74 20.21
CA GLU A 286 8.98 13.20 20.78
C GLU A 286 10.10 12.15 20.67
N GLU A 287 9.77 10.87 20.85
CA GLU A 287 10.73 9.78 20.67
C GLU A 287 11.08 9.60 19.18
N ALA A 288 10.10 9.70 18.30
CA ALA A 288 10.31 9.66 16.85
C ALA A 288 11.17 10.84 16.39
N ASP A 289 10.97 12.06 16.90
CA ASP A 289 11.82 13.22 16.61
C ASP A 289 13.26 12.97 17.02
N ARG A 290 13.50 12.31 18.14
CA ARG A 290 14.84 11.89 18.56
C ARG A 290 15.48 10.84 17.66
N ARG A 291 14.70 9.87 17.17
CA ARG A 291 15.16 8.83 16.24
C ARG A 291 15.34 9.35 14.81
N LEU A 292 14.53 10.29 14.38
CA LEU A 292 14.59 10.89 13.03
C LEU A 292 15.87 11.68 12.76
N GLN A 293 16.55 12.13 13.82
CA GLN A 293 17.90 12.66 13.68
C GLN A 293 18.94 11.60 13.28
N VAL A 294 18.59 10.31 13.37
CA VAL A 294 19.49 9.18 13.16
C VAL A 294 19.07 8.32 11.93
N ILE A 295 17.78 8.25 11.61
CA ILE A 295 17.25 7.39 10.54
C ILE A 295 16.29 8.23 9.69
N GLN A 296 16.54 8.32 8.39
CA GLN A 296 15.55 8.90 7.45
C GLN A 296 14.29 8.03 7.48
N ALA A 297 13.27 8.57 8.12
CA ALA A 297 12.02 7.86 8.33
C ALA A 297 11.33 7.56 7.01
N GLY A 298 10.71 6.39 6.98
CA GLY A 298 9.81 5.95 5.93
C GLY A 298 8.63 6.92 5.67
N VAL A 299 7.62 6.43 5.02
CA VAL A 299 6.49 7.16 4.41
C VAL A 299 5.79 8.21 5.31
N GLY A 300 5.79 8.08 6.63
CA GLY A 300 5.05 8.98 7.54
C GLY A 300 5.63 10.38 7.76
N GLY A 301 6.93 10.53 7.80
CA GLY A 301 7.58 11.81 8.12
C GLY A 301 7.20 12.40 9.47
N ASN A 302 7.71 13.60 9.75
CA ASN A 302 7.39 14.33 10.97
C ASN A 302 6.02 15.02 10.85
N PRO A 303 5.05 14.80 11.76
CA PRO A 303 3.75 15.47 11.75
C PRO A 303 3.83 17.00 11.67
N LYS A 304 4.88 17.62 12.20
CA LYS A 304 5.14 19.07 12.08
C LYS A 304 5.19 19.56 10.61
N SER A 305 5.65 18.71 9.70
CA SER A 305 5.80 19.06 8.28
C SER A 305 4.52 18.87 7.46
N LEU A 306 3.47 18.29 8.03
CA LEU A 306 2.20 18.16 7.35
C LEU A 306 1.59 19.54 7.09
N VAL A 307 1.01 19.71 5.92
CA VAL A 307 0.31 20.93 5.53
C VAL A 307 -1.20 20.66 5.53
N VAL A 308 -1.98 21.55 6.11
CA VAL A 308 -3.44 21.52 5.99
C VAL A 308 -3.79 21.82 4.52
N GLN A 309 -4.22 20.84 3.78
CA GLN A 309 -4.54 20.96 2.35
C GLN A 309 -5.99 21.36 2.12
N GLY A 310 -6.90 20.83 2.92
CA GLY A 310 -8.32 21.05 2.79
C GLY A 310 -9.05 20.91 4.13
N VAL A 311 -10.15 21.65 4.25
CA VAL A 311 -10.97 21.67 5.48
C VAL A 311 -12.44 21.37 5.16
N ASN A 312 -12.69 20.78 3.98
CA ASN A 312 -14.02 20.48 3.48
C ASN A 312 -14.92 21.74 3.53
N ARG A 313 -16.07 21.69 4.21
CA ARG A 313 -17.03 22.79 4.32
C ARG A 313 -16.89 23.61 5.59
N GLN A 314 -15.81 23.44 6.37
CA GLN A 314 -15.58 24.11 7.65
C GLN A 314 -14.96 25.50 7.42
N ALA A 315 -15.81 26.52 7.31
CA ALA A 315 -15.36 27.87 6.99
C ALA A 315 -14.43 28.47 8.08
N ASP A 316 -14.62 28.10 9.34
CA ASP A 316 -13.81 28.55 10.47
C ASP A 316 -12.40 27.93 10.52
N LEU A 317 -12.15 26.89 9.70
CA LEU A 317 -10.84 26.27 9.56
C LEU A 317 -10.08 26.75 8.31
N GLN A 318 -10.71 27.55 7.45
CA GLN A 318 -10.12 27.98 6.17
C GLN A 318 -8.82 28.76 6.35
N GLU A 319 -8.65 29.47 7.46
CA GLU A 319 -7.42 30.20 7.78
C GLU A 319 -6.17 29.31 7.97
N PHE A 320 -6.36 28.00 8.22
CA PHE A 320 -5.28 27.03 8.38
C PHE A 320 -4.82 26.41 7.07
N VAL A 321 -5.60 26.51 6.00
CA VAL A 321 -5.24 25.95 4.69
C VAL A 321 -3.94 26.55 4.17
N GLY A 322 -3.02 25.69 3.77
CA GLY A 322 -1.67 26.06 3.32
C GLY A 322 -0.63 26.23 4.41
N LYS A 323 -1.03 26.22 5.70
CA LYS A 323 -0.09 26.27 6.83
C LYS A 323 0.37 24.88 7.23
N SER A 324 1.61 24.75 7.72
CA SER A 324 2.05 23.51 8.32
C SER A 324 1.48 23.34 9.73
N VAL A 325 1.30 22.09 10.14
CA VAL A 325 0.88 21.78 11.52
C VAL A 325 1.88 22.32 12.54
N GLY A 326 3.17 22.33 12.19
CA GLY A 326 4.22 22.93 13.02
C GLY A 326 4.08 24.43 13.21
N ASP A 327 3.81 25.20 12.12
CA ASP A 327 3.63 26.65 12.19
C ASP A 327 2.39 27.01 13.02
N ILE A 328 1.31 26.23 12.88
CA ILE A 328 0.09 26.42 13.67
C ILE A 328 0.38 26.13 15.16
N ALA A 329 1.10 25.06 15.44
CA ALA A 329 1.47 24.66 16.81
C ALA A 329 2.32 25.72 17.51
N GLU A 330 3.29 26.30 16.81
CA GLU A 330 4.11 27.40 17.31
C GLU A 330 3.26 28.65 17.61
N ALA A 331 2.37 29.00 16.67
CA ALA A 331 1.49 30.18 16.83
C ALA A 331 0.50 30.03 18.00
N GLU A 332 0.00 28.79 18.24
CA GLU A 332 -0.95 28.50 19.33
C GLU A 332 -0.26 28.13 20.66
N GLY A 333 1.06 27.94 20.68
CA GLY A 333 1.80 27.48 21.87
C GLY A 333 1.40 26.06 22.30
N LYS A 334 1.02 25.20 21.36
CA LYS A 334 0.57 23.83 21.57
C LYS A 334 1.55 22.80 21.00
N HIS A 335 1.40 21.55 21.45
CA HIS A 335 2.10 20.45 20.79
C HIS A 335 1.49 20.18 19.40
N HIS A 336 2.30 19.88 18.40
CA HIS A 336 1.84 19.67 17.02
C HIS A 336 0.84 18.50 16.87
N ILE A 337 0.94 17.46 17.68
CA ILE A 337 -0.06 16.39 17.75
C ILE A 337 -1.41 16.91 18.26
N GLU A 338 -1.42 17.75 19.29
CA GLU A 338 -2.65 18.36 19.78
C GLU A 338 -3.34 19.18 18.68
N VAL A 339 -2.57 19.99 17.96
CA VAL A 339 -3.09 20.77 16.83
C VAL A 339 -3.71 19.88 15.75
N MET A 340 -3.00 18.81 15.38
CA MET A 340 -3.50 17.87 14.38
C MET A 340 -4.81 17.20 14.80
N LEU A 341 -4.90 16.76 16.07
CA LEU A 341 -6.12 16.14 16.60
C LEU A 341 -7.25 17.17 16.77
N ASP A 342 -6.95 18.39 17.25
CA ASP A 342 -7.94 19.44 17.43
C ASP A 342 -8.54 19.91 16.10
N LEU A 343 -7.71 20.09 15.07
CA LEU A 343 -8.18 20.39 13.71
C LEU A 343 -9.06 19.27 13.17
N SER A 344 -8.62 18.02 13.32
CA SER A 344 -9.39 16.86 12.88
C SER A 344 -10.75 16.77 13.58
N LEU A 345 -10.81 16.95 14.89
CA LEU A 345 -12.06 16.95 15.66
C LEU A 345 -12.99 18.09 15.26
N ARG A 346 -12.47 19.32 15.06
CA ARG A 346 -13.24 20.48 14.57
C ARG A 346 -13.78 20.25 13.17
N GLY A 347 -13.03 19.58 12.34
CA GLY A 347 -13.39 19.27 10.95
C GLY A 347 -14.15 17.96 10.79
N ASP A 348 -14.67 17.36 11.89
CA ASP A 348 -15.41 16.09 11.86
C ASP A 348 -14.61 14.96 11.18
N LEU A 349 -13.32 14.88 11.48
CA LEU A 349 -12.28 14.01 10.93
C LEU A 349 -11.99 14.18 9.42
N ASN A 350 -12.56 15.19 8.77
CA ASN A 350 -12.44 15.46 7.35
C ASN A 350 -11.45 16.61 7.01
N VAL A 351 -10.59 17.01 7.94
CA VAL A 351 -9.47 17.87 7.63
C VAL A 351 -8.43 17.04 6.89
N GLU A 352 -8.06 17.49 5.70
CA GLU A 352 -7.08 16.82 4.85
C GLU A 352 -5.68 17.36 5.13
N PHE A 353 -4.78 16.47 5.48
CA PHE A 353 -3.37 16.75 5.69
C PHE A 353 -2.55 16.21 4.51
N LEU A 354 -1.65 17.05 4.00
CA LEU A 354 -0.71 16.67 2.96
C LEU A 354 0.67 16.42 3.56
N GLY A 355 1.17 15.20 3.44
CA GLY A 355 2.58 14.90 3.64
C GLY A 355 3.38 15.46 2.46
N PRO A 356 4.31 16.41 2.69
CA PRO A 356 5.04 17.01 1.59
C PRO A 356 5.94 15.99 0.89
N ASP A 357 6.10 16.17 -0.41
CA ASP A 357 7.05 15.43 -1.22
C ASP A 357 8.47 15.53 -0.63
N LYS A 358 9.00 14.41 -0.16
CA LYS A 358 10.35 14.31 0.40
C LYS A 358 11.40 13.89 -0.61
N GLY A 359 11.00 13.42 -1.79
CA GLY A 359 11.84 12.69 -2.72
C GLY A 359 12.21 13.39 -4.02
N SER A 360 11.67 14.57 -4.31
CA SER A 360 11.91 15.19 -5.60
C SER A 360 13.26 15.91 -5.69
N ASN A 361 14.28 15.15 -6.04
CA ASN A 361 15.48 15.68 -6.65
C ASN A 361 15.43 15.31 -8.14
N ALA A 362 15.23 16.32 -9.00
CA ALA A 362 15.05 16.09 -10.44
C ALA A 362 16.31 15.46 -11.10
N GLU A 363 17.50 15.76 -10.59
CA GLU A 363 18.75 15.16 -11.09
C GLU A 363 18.83 13.67 -10.75
N PHE A 364 18.52 13.31 -9.51
CA PHE A 364 18.52 11.90 -9.08
C PHE A 364 17.37 11.10 -9.74
N MET A 365 16.25 11.75 -10.01
CA MET A 365 15.18 11.11 -10.76
C MET A 365 15.58 10.85 -12.21
N ALA A 366 16.19 11.83 -12.86
CA ALA A 366 16.72 11.66 -14.22
C ALA A 366 17.84 10.60 -14.28
N GLU A 367 18.73 10.56 -13.29
CA GLU A 367 19.74 9.52 -13.15
C GLU A 367 19.07 8.13 -13.08
N MET A 368 18.16 7.93 -12.14
CA MET A 368 17.46 6.66 -11.94
C MET A 368 16.69 6.20 -13.18
N MET A 369 16.10 7.13 -13.95
CA MET A 369 15.34 6.80 -15.16
C MET A 369 16.23 6.47 -16.37
N ASN A 370 17.52 6.78 -16.32
CA ASN A 370 18.47 6.52 -17.41
C ASN A 370 19.34 5.27 -17.17
N GLU A 371 19.27 4.65 -16.01
CA GLU A 371 19.93 3.40 -15.68
C GLU A 371 18.97 2.19 -15.88
#